data_863afb77b961ca6629d1ddba94650bcb
#
_entry.id   863afb77b961ca6629d1ddba94650bcb
#
_cell.length_a   1.000
_cell.length_b   1.000
_cell.length_c   1.000
_cell.angle_alpha   90.00
_cell.angle_beta   90.00
_cell.angle_gamma   90.00
#
_symmetry.space_group_name_H-M   'P 1'
#
loop_
_entity.id
_entity.type
_entity.pdbx_description
1 polymer ?
#
loop_
_entity_poly.entity_id
_entity_poly.type
_entity_poly.pdbx_seq_one_letter_code
_entity_poly.pdbx_strand_id
1 'polypeptide(L)'
;MNKQKLKKFFDNREEFAPNERLWLFCMLMSIAGFWGGFTYSLRGRVFVNAQTGNLVFLSLGIASWDTALIKNALATFLAYFLGIITAELISKEINKVSFLIWERILLFFSLIVTICLGFIPETAPFEFTNFSIAFTAAMQFNTFEKAHGMGMATPFCTNHVKQASAYFVRFLKTRDSSKLRISLSHLSMILSFITGATLSIFLGRFFLGKAIWLSSVFLVITLYFFSKSLKNYKARKLK
;
A
#
# COMPACT_ATOMS: atom_id res chain seq x y z
N MET A 1 -2.16 18.37 24.99
CA MET A 1 -1.72 18.93 23.69
C MET A 1 -2.81 19.86 23.18
N ASN A 2 -2.52 21.16 22.96
CA ASN A 2 -3.52 22.18 22.60
C ASN A 2 -4.10 21.89 21.20
N LYS A 3 -5.45 22.03 21.01
CA LYS A 3 -6.15 21.84 19.72
C LYS A 3 -5.49 22.61 18.55
N GLN A 4 -4.89 23.77 18.80
CA GLN A 4 -4.14 24.54 17.80
C GLN A 4 -2.85 23.83 17.34
N LYS A 5 -2.12 23.14 18.23
CA LYS A 5 -0.92 22.37 17.85
C LYS A 5 -1.28 21.11 17.07
N LEU A 6 -2.41 20.47 17.38
CA LEU A 6 -2.96 19.36 16.60
C LEU A 6 -3.40 19.83 15.21
N LYS A 7 -4.07 20.98 15.11
CA LYS A 7 -4.49 21.56 13.83
C LYS A 7 -3.28 21.89 12.95
N LYS A 8 -2.23 22.48 13.52
CA LYS A 8 -0.96 22.78 12.83
C LYS A 8 -0.22 21.50 12.37
N PHE A 9 -0.41 20.38 13.09
CA PHE A 9 0.14 19.07 12.71
C PHE A 9 -0.49 18.51 11.43
N PHE A 10 -1.81 18.69 11.29
CA PHE A 10 -2.53 18.28 10.08
C PHE A 10 -2.51 19.36 8.98
N ASP A 11 -2.24 20.63 9.30
CA ASP A 11 -2.22 21.76 8.36
C ASP A 11 -0.89 21.94 7.61
N ASN A 12 0.22 21.36 8.07
CA ASN A 12 1.48 21.28 7.31
C ASN A 12 1.38 20.39 6.05
N ARG A 13 0.17 20.05 5.64
CA ARG A 13 -0.12 19.27 4.43
C ARG A 13 0.40 19.93 3.17
N GLU A 14 0.63 21.24 3.20
CA GLU A 14 0.97 22.03 2.03
C GLU A 14 2.47 22.15 1.76
N GLU A 15 3.32 21.90 2.77
CA GLU A 15 4.78 21.96 2.64
C GLU A 15 5.37 20.78 1.87
N PHE A 16 4.69 19.62 1.93
CA PHE A 16 5.16 18.38 1.28
C PHE A 16 4.57 18.20 -0.12
N ALA A 17 5.37 17.60 -0.99
CA ALA A 17 4.91 17.17 -2.30
C ALA A 17 3.70 16.21 -2.17
N PRO A 18 2.78 16.17 -3.15
CA PRO A 18 1.58 15.33 -3.07
C PRO A 18 1.85 13.87 -2.79
N ASN A 19 2.93 13.31 -3.34
CA ASN A 19 3.35 11.91 -3.13
C ASN A 19 4.00 11.65 -1.77
N GLU A 20 4.28 12.70 -0.97
CA GLU A 20 4.85 12.57 0.38
C GLU A 20 3.83 12.86 1.50
N ARG A 21 2.56 12.97 1.19
CA ARG A 21 1.53 13.30 2.18
C ARG A 21 1.05 12.08 2.95
N LEU A 22 0.97 12.20 4.27
CA LEU A 22 0.58 11.11 5.17
C LEU A 22 -0.78 10.48 4.81
N TRP A 23 -1.77 11.29 4.41
CA TRP A 23 -3.09 10.79 4.03
C TRP A 23 -3.02 9.81 2.84
N LEU A 24 -2.13 10.07 1.86
CA LEU A 24 -1.92 9.19 0.71
C LEU A 24 -1.41 7.83 1.18
N PHE A 25 -0.43 7.84 2.09
CA PHE A 25 0.11 6.60 2.66
C PHE A 25 -0.93 5.84 3.49
N CYS A 26 -1.80 6.53 4.25
CA CYS A 26 -2.92 5.88 4.94
C CYS A 26 -3.86 5.19 3.95
N MET A 27 -4.19 5.83 2.82
CA MET A 27 -5.02 5.23 1.78
C MET A 27 -4.33 4.05 1.11
N LEU A 28 -3.05 4.18 0.75
CA LEU A 28 -2.27 3.07 0.17
C LEU A 28 -2.12 1.90 1.14
N MET A 29 -1.94 2.17 2.44
CA MET A 29 -1.92 1.13 3.48
C MET A 29 -3.27 0.43 3.64
N SER A 30 -4.38 1.16 3.54
CA SER A 30 -5.72 0.55 3.54
C SER A 30 -5.92 -0.35 2.32
N ILE A 31 -5.48 0.10 1.14
CA ILE A 31 -5.53 -0.70 -0.10
C ILE A 31 -4.62 -1.93 0.02
N ALA A 32 -3.40 -1.79 0.54
CA ALA A 32 -2.47 -2.89 0.75
C ALA A 32 -3.04 -3.91 1.76
N GLY A 33 -3.64 -3.44 2.86
CA GLY A 33 -4.34 -4.29 3.82
C GLY A 33 -5.51 -5.04 3.16
N PHE A 34 -6.31 -4.33 2.36
CA PHE A 34 -7.42 -4.92 1.62
C PHE A 34 -6.94 -6.05 0.68
N TRP A 35 -5.92 -5.80 -0.12
CA TRP A 35 -5.36 -6.79 -1.03
C TRP A 35 -4.77 -7.99 -0.29
N GLY A 36 -4.04 -7.77 0.82
CA GLY A 36 -3.51 -8.83 1.65
C GLY A 36 -4.61 -9.69 2.29
N GLY A 37 -5.65 -9.07 2.84
CA GLY A 37 -6.82 -9.76 3.38
C GLY A 37 -7.58 -10.55 2.32
N PHE A 38 -7.79 -9.95 1.13
CA PHE A 38 -8.47 -10.56 -0.01
C PHE A 38 -7.74 -11.80 -0.52
N THR A 39 -6.45 -11.72 -0.77
CA THR A 39 -5.69 -12.85 -1.33
C THR A 39 -5.52 -13.96 -0.31
N TYR A 40 -5.29 -13.61 0.95
CA TYR A 40 -5.18 -14.62 2.00
C TYR A 40 -6.49 -15.38 2.25
N SER A 41 -7.63 -14.68 2.28
CA SER A 41 -8.92 -15.32 2.60
C SER A 41 -9.59 -16.00 1.40
N LEU A 42 -9.38 -15.51 0.17
CA LEU A 42 -10.14 -15.92 -1.01
C LEU A 42 -9.30 -16.45 -2.18
N ARG A 43 -7.96 -16.29 -2.14
CA ARG A 43 -7.10 -16.61 -3.29
C ARG A 43 -5.86 -17.41 -2.88
N GLY A 44 -6.08 -18.53 -2.14
CA GLY A 44 -5.04 -19.54 -1.92
C GLY A 44 -4.05 -19.21 -0.80
N ARG A 45 -4.43 -18.41 0.19
CA ARG A 45 -3.69 -18.16 1.46
C ARG A 45 -2.28 -17.60 1.30
N VAL A 46 -2.02 -16.79 0.30
CA VAL A 46 -0.74 -16.08 0.15
C VAL A 46 -0.88 -14.59 0.44
N PHE A 47 0.22 -13.96 0.80
CA PHE A 47 0.29 -12.52 1.03
C PHE A 47 0.89 -11.81 -0.17
N VAL A 48 0.12 -11.01 -0.91
CA VAL A 48 0.63 -10.29 -2.10
C VAL A 48 1.65 -9.20 -1.75
N ASN A 49 1.71 -8.76 -0.50
CA ASN A 49 2.55 -7.66 -0.03
C ASN A 49 3.50 -8.03 1.11
N ALA A 50 3.55 -9.28 1.56
CA ALA A 50 4.42 -9.72 2.65
C ALA A 50 5.28 -10.92 2.24
N GLN A 51 6.36 -10.65 1.51
CA GLN A 51 7.15 -11.70 0.88
C GLN A 51 7.83 -12.66 1.86
N THR A 52 8.20 -12.19 3.07
CA THR A 52 8.72 -13.09 4.12
C THR A 52 7.72 -14.21 4.45
N GLY A 53 6.42 -13.92 4.53
CA GLY A 53 5.38 -14.94 4.72
C GLY A 53 5.29 -15.89 3.53
N ASN A 54 5.37 -15.38 2.30
CA ASN A 54 5.33 -16.21 1.10
C ASN A 54 6.55 -17.14 0.99
N LEU A 55 7.74 -16.71 1.42
CA LEU A 55 8.92 -17.57 1.48
C LEU A 55 8.74 -18.71 2.48
N VAL A 56 8.06 -18.47 3.61
CA VAL A 56 7.69 -19.54 4.57
C VAL A 56 6.68 -20.49 3.94
N PHE A 57 5.65 -19.98 3.23
CA PHE A 57 4.71 -20.85 2.51
C PHE A 57 5.37 -21.64 1.39
N LEU A 58 6.30 -21.06 0.66
CA LEU A 58 7.12 -21.77 -0.33
C LEU A 58 7.90 -22.91 0.33
N SER A 59 8.57 -22.64 1.45
CA SER A 59 9.32 -23.65 2.19
C SER A 59 8.41 -24.77 2.71
N LEU A 60 7.22 -24.42 3.21
CA LEU A 60 6.23 -25.40 3.63
C LEU A 60 5.76 -26.26 2.47
N GLY A 61 5.46 -25.66 1.32
CA GLY A 61 5.06 -26.38 0.11
C GLY A 61 6.14 -27.36 -0.36
N ILE A 62 7.40 -26.95 -0.33
CA ILE A 62 8.55 -27.81 -0.68
C ILE A 62 8.63 -29.00 0.31
N ALA A 63 8.55 -28.73 1.61
CA ALA A 63 8.68 -29.75 2.64
C ALA A 63 7.52 -30.76 2.64
N SER A 64 6.31 -30.33 2.25
CA SER A 64 5.11 -31.17 2.19
C SER A 64 4.78 -31.69 0.79
N TRP A 65 5.60 -31.39 -0.21
CA TRP A 65 5.34 -31.73 -1.63
C TRP A 65 4.01 -31.16 -2.16
N ASP A 66 3.51 -30.05 -1.57
CA ASP A 66 2.31 -29.36 -2.03
C ASP A 66 2.62 -28.45 -3.22
N THR A 67 2.42 -29.01 -4.43
CA THR A 67 2.70 -28.30 -5.68
C THR A 67 1.83 -27.06 -5.90
N ALA A 68 0.60 -27.05 -5.36
CA ALA A 68 -0.30 -25.89 -5.47
C ALA A 68 0.20 -24.73 -4.62
N LEU A 69 0.62 -25.00 -3.39
CA LEU A 69 1.21 -24.01 -2.50
C LEU A 69 2.53 -23.46 -3.06
N ILE A 70 3.40 -24.35 -3.59
CA ILE A 70 4.66 -23.96 -4.25
C ILE A 70 4.39 -22.99 -5.41
N LYS A 71 3.50 -23.35 -6.33
CA LYS A 71 3.19 -22.55 -7.52
C LYS A 71 2.65 -21.17 -7.11
N ASN A 72 1.71 -21.12 -6.19
CA ASN A 72 1.07 -19.86 -5.78
C ASN A 72 2.04 -18.94 -5.03
N ALA A 73 2.83 -19.45 -4.10
CA ALA A 73 3.83 -18.69 -3.39
C ALA A 73 4.94 -18.17 -4.32
N LEU A 74 5.44 -19.02 -5.20
CA LEU A 74 6.49 -18.68 -6.17
C LEU A 74 6.00 -17.64 -7.19
N ALA A 75 4.80 -17.82 -7.76
CA ALA A 75 4.21 -16.86 -8.69
C ALA A 75 4.04 -15.48 -8.03
N THR A 76 3.59 -15.45 -6.78
CA THR A 76 3.42 -14.20 -6.02
C THR A 76 4.77 -13.52 -5.75
N PHE A 77 5.80 -14.29 -5.37
CA PHE A 77 7.16 -13.79 -5.17
C PHE A 77 7.76 -13.23 -6.44
N LEU A 78 7.69 -13.98 -7.55
CA LEU A 78 8.19 -13.53 -8.84
C LEU A 78 7.46 -12.28 -9.36
N ALA A 79 6.14 -12.23 -9.21
CA ALA A 79 5.35 -11.05 -9.55
C ALA A 79 5.82 -9.80 -8.77
N TYR A 80 6.05 -9.96 -7.48
CA TYR A 80 6.53 -8.87 -6.64
C TYR A 80 7.92 -8.39 -7.07
N PHE A 81 8.83 -9.32 -7.34
CA PHE A 81 10.18 -9.02 -7.82
C PHE A 81 10.15 -8.27 -9.16
N LEU A 82 9.36 -8.76 -10.14
CA LEU A 82 9.18 -8.11 -11.43
C LEU A 82 8.51 -6.73 -11.31
N GLY A 83 7.57 -6.55 -10.39
CA GLY A 83 6.93 -5.26 -10.14
C GLY A 83 7.91 -4.20 -9.67
N ILE A 84 8.84 -4.54 -8.76
CA ILE A 84 9.92 -3.64 -8.33
C ILE A 84 10.83 -3.27 -9.50
N ILE A 85 11.30 -4.27 -10.26
CA ILE A 85 12.14 -4.03 -11.45
C ILE A 85 11.45 -3.08 -12.41
N THR A 86 10.19 -3.34 -12.74
CA THR A 86 9.40 -2.51 -13.65
C THR A 86 9.30 -1.07 -13.16
N ALA A 87 8.96 -0.87 -11.88
CA ALA A 87 8.86 0.46 -11.31
C ALA A 87 10.21 1.19 -11.32
N GLU A 88 11.31 0.52 -10.99
CA GLU A 88 12.65 1.13 -10.97
C GLU A 88 13.11 1.56 -12.37
N LEU A 89 12.84 0.73 -13.38
CA LEU A 89 13.24 1.03 -14.75
C LEU A 89 12.42 2.17 -15.37
N ILE A 90 11.12 2.25 -15.06
CA ILE A 90 10.20 3.10 -15.82
C ILE A 90 9.91 4.43 -15.08
N SER A 91 9.86 4.44 -13.76
CA SER A 91 9.40 5.60 -12.99
C SER A 91 10.19 6.87 -13.24
N LYS A 92 11.52 6.77 -13.30
CA LYS A 92 12.41 7.91 -13.51
C LYS A 92 12.26 8.50 -14.92
N GLU A 93 12.14 7.64 -15.90
CA GLU A 93 12.00 8.07 -17.30
C GLU A 93 10.66 8.76 -17.55
N ILE A 94 9.57 8.20 -17.03
CA ILE A 94 8.23 8.79 -17.15
C ILE A 94 8.14 10.12 -16.40
N ASN A 95 8.72 10.23 -15.20
CA ASN A 95 8.69 11.47 -14.42
C ASN A 95 9.52 12.62 -15.03
N LYS A 96 10.44 12.35 -16.00
CA LYS A 96 11.08 13.38 -16.81
C LYS A 96 10.07 14.15 -17.70
N VAL A 97 8.98 13.49 -18.11
CA VAL A 97 7.94 14.14 -18.95
C VAL A 97 7.13 15.13 -18.15
N SER A 98 6.71 14.78 -16.93
CA SER A 98 6.00 15.71 -16.04
C SER A 98 6.11 15.26 -14.59
N PHE A 99 6.20 16.22 -13.68
CA PHE A 99 6.28 16.00 -12.25
C PHE A 99 5.11 15.15 -11.73
N LEU A 100 5.44 14.03 -11.09
CA LEU A 100 4.51 13.04 -10.51
C LEU A 100 3.50 12.44 -11.51
N ILE A 101 3.87 12.31 -12.80
CA ILE A 101 2.99 11.65 -13.77
C ILE A 101 2.99 10.13 -13.58
N TRP A 102 4.13 9.54 -13.20
CA TRP A 102 4.25 8.11 -12.94
C TRP A 102 3.33 7.67 -11.80
N GLU A 103 3.31 8.40 -10.69
CA GLU A 103 2.47 8.11 -9.53
C GLU A 103 1.00 8.11 -9.91
N ARG A 104 0.58 9.03 -10.78
CA ARG A 104 -0.80 9.06 -11.32
C ARG A 104 -1.10 7.87 -12.22
N ILE A 105 -0.18 7.55 -13.14
CA ILE A 105 -0.30 6.41 -14.04
C ILE A 105 -0.42 5.11 -13.23
N LEU A 106 0.40 4.95 -12.21
CA LEU A 106 0.40 3.76 -11.36
C LEU A 106 -0.90 3.61 -10.56
N LEU A 107 -1.43 4.69 -9.99
CA LEU A 107 -2.72 4.66 -9.32
C LEU A 107 -3.86 4.31 -10.30
N PHE A 108 -3.82 4.84 -11.51
CA PHE A 108 -4.80 4.52 -12.56
C PHE A 108 -4.65 3.07 -13.06
N PHE A 109 -3.42 2.60 -13.26
CA PHE A 109 -3.15 1.20 -13.59
C PHE A 109 -3.69 0.26 -12.50
N SER A 110 -3.43 0.57 -11.22
CA SER A 110 -3.95 -0.19 -10.09
C SER A 110 -5.48 -0.26 -10.09
N LEU A 111 -6.14 0.84 -10.45
CA LEU A 111 -7.60 0.90 -10.59
C LEU A 111 -8.10 -0.04 -11.69
N ILE A 112 -7.46 -0.01 -12.86
CA ILE A 112 -7.82 -0.91 -13.97
C ILE A 112 -7.65 -2.38 -13.54
N VAL A 113 -6.51 -2.72 -12.94
CA VAL A 113 -6.24 -4.08 -12.47
C VAL A 113 -7.33 -4.55 -11.51
N THR A 114 -7.68 -3.75 -10.50
CA THR A 114 -8.68 -4.17 -9.51
C THR A 114 -10.10 -4.27 -10.10
N ILE A 115 -10.45 -3.42 -11.06
CA ILE A 115 -11.72 -3.53 -11.79
C ILE A 115 -11.76 -4.84 -12.58
N CYS A 116 -10.71 -5.14 -13.36
CA CYS A 116 -10.62 -6.36 -14.17
C CYS A 116 -10.67 -7.63 -13.30
N LEU A 117 -9.96 -7.63 -12.16
CA LEU A 117 -9.93 -8.77 -11.25
C LEU A 117 -11.30 -9.11 -10.65
N GLY A 118 -12.18 -8.14 -10.47
CA GLY A 118 -13.54 -8.37 -9.97
C GLY A 118 -14.46 -9.10 -10.97
N PHE A 119 -14.06 -9.19 -12.25
CA PHE A 119 -14.76 -9.99 -13.26
C PHE A 119 -14.23 -11.42 -13.40
N ILE A 120 -13.10 -11.73 -12.74
CA ILE A 120 -12.50 -13.07 -12.81
C ILE A 120 -13.39 -14.05 -12.04
N PRO A 121 -13.81 -15.19 -12.65
CA PRO A 121 -14.63 -16.17 -11.99
C PRO A 121 -13.87 -16.85 -10.83
N GLU A 122 -14.63 -17.36 -9.84
CA GLU A 122 -14.04 -18.03 -8.67
C GLU A 122 -13.30 -19.33 -9.04
N THR A 123 -13.61 -19.91 -10.20
CA THR A 123 -12.98 -21.12 -10.73
C THR A 123 -11.62 -20.86 -11.40
N ALA A 124 -11.25 -19.59 -11.60
CA ALA A 124 -9.97 -19.24 -12.22
C ALA A 124 -8.80 -19.56 -11.27
N PRO A 125 -7.62 -19.92 -11.82
CA PRO A 125 -6.42 -20.14 -11.02
C PRO A 125 -6.07 -18.94 -10.14
N PHE A 126 -5.77 -19.16 -8.87
CA PHE A 126 -5.46 -18.12 -7.91
C PHE A 126 -4.18 -17.35 -8.26
N GLU A 127 -3.25 -18.04 -8.89
CA GLU A 127 -1.94 -17.50 -9.31
C GLU A 127 -2.10 -16.25 -10.19
N PHE A 128 -3.09 -16.23 -11.07
CA PHE A 128 -3.35 -15.08 -11.94
C PHE A 128 -3.73 -13.83 -11.13
N THR A 129 -4.67 -13.98 -10.19
CA THR A 129 -5.09 -12.88 -9.32
C THR A 129 -3.96 -12.42 -8.41
N ASN A 130 -3.26 -13.38 -7.79
CA ASN A 130 -2.17 -13.09 -6.86
C ASN A 130 -0.98 -12.45 -7.57
N PHE A 131 -0.64 -12.91 -8.78
CA PHE A 131 0.40 -12.30 -9.62
C PHE A 131 0.07 -10.84 -9.92
N SER A 132 -1.14 -10.57 -10.41
CA SER A 132 -1.57 -9.22 -10.81
C SER A 132 -1.55 -8.24 -9.64
N ILE A 133 -2.05 -8.66 -8.46
CA ILE A 133 -2.08 -7.80 -7.28
C ILE A 133 -0.65 -7.64 -6.71
N ALA A 134 0.14 -8.71 -6.62
CA ALA A 134 1.51 -8.64 -6.09
C ALA A 134 2.41 -7.75 -6.94
N PHE A 135 2.32 -7.86 -8.27
CA PHE A 135 3.03 -7.00 -9.21
C PHE A 135 2.67 -5.52 -8.98
N THR A 136 1.37 -5.22 -8.92
CA THR A 136 0.87 -3.86 -8.71
C THR A 136 1.28 -3.31 -7.33
N ALA A 137 1.16 -4.12 -6.28
CA ALA A 137 1.56 -3.74 -4.92
C ALA A 137 3.07 -3.44 -4.82
N ALA A 138 3.90 -4.23 -5.52
CA ALA A 138 5.33 -4.02 -5.58
C ALA A 138 5.70 -2.71 -6.27
N MET A 139 5.02 -2.38 -7.37
CA MET A 139 5.21 -1.09 -8.04
C MET A 139 4.83 0.08 -7.13
N GLN A 140 3.72 -0.02 -6.40
CA GLN A 140 3.31 1.01 -5.42
C GLN A 140 4.35 1.14 -4.29
N PHE A 141 4.85 0.03 -3.77
CA PHE A 141 5.87 0.04 -2.73
C PHE A 141 7.15 0.75 -3.17
N ASN A 142 7.64 0.45 -4.36
CA ASN A 142 8.86 1.07 -4.90
C ASN A 142 8.67 2.56 -5.24
N THR A 143 7.44 2.97 -5.56
CA THR A 143 7.15 4.35 -5.98
C THR A 143 6.89 5.28 -4.79
N PHE A 144 6.19 4.81 -3.75
CA PHE A 144 5.80 5.61 -2.60
C PHE A 144 6.67 5.27 -1.38
N GLU A 145 7.81 5.94 -1.24
CA GLU A 145 8.84 5.59 -0.25
C GLU A 145 8.80 6.43 1.02
N LYS A 146 8.39 7.71 0.94
CA LYS A 146 8.52 8.67 2.04
C LYS A 146 7.23 9.45 2.27
N ALA A 147 6.81 9.57 3.54
CA ALA A 147 5.77 10.51 3.94
C ALA A 147 6.35 11.53 4.93
N HIS A 148 6.14 12.82 4.66
CA HIS A 148 6.65 13.91 5.49
C HIS A 148 8.17 13.80 5.77
N GLY A 149 8.96 13.37 4.77
CA GLY A 149 10.40 13.15 4.90
C GLY A 149 10.79 11.89 5.69
N MET A 150 9.82 11.13 6.19
CA MET A 150 10.05 9.86 6.91
C MET A 150 9.94 8.68 5.93
N GLY A 151 10.89 7.74 5.99
CA GLY A 151 10.78 6.49 5.23
C GLY A 151 9.53 5.72 5.67
N MET A 152 8.62 5.49 4.74
CA MET A 152 7.37 4.75 4.95
C MET A 152 7.35 3.53 4.04
N ALA A 153 7.58 2.37 4.62
CA ALA A 153 7.48 1.10 3.89
C ALA A 153 6.01 0.64 3.90
N THR A 154 5.21 1.12 2.94
CA THR A 154 3.76 0.91 2.91
C THR A 154 3.26 -0.52 3.13
N PRO A 155 3.88 -1.63 2.67
CA PRO A 155 3.33 -2.96 2.94
C PRO A 155 3.86 -3.63 4.20
N PHE A 156 4.84 -3.06 4.91
CA PHE A 156 5.54 -3.73 6.01
C PHE A 156 5.11 -3.24 7.39
N CYS A 157 4.01 -3.79 7.92
CA CYS A 157 3.52 -3.47 9.27
C CYS A 157 4.60 -3.64 10.36
N THR A 158 5.50 -4.62 10.25
CA THR A 158 6.60 -4.85 11.20
C THR A 158 7.50 -3.62 11.35
N ASN A 159 7.84 -2.94 10.24
CA ASN A 159 8.62 -1.71 10.32
C ASN A 159 7.84 -0.59 11.02
N HIS A 160 6.53 -0.48 10.74
CA HIS A 160 5.69 0.51 11.41
C HIS A 160 5.55 0.25 12.91
N VAL A 161 5.44 -1.01 13.35
CA VAL A 161 5.47 -1.39 14.77
C VAL A 161 6.78 -0.97 15.42
N LYS A 162 7.93 -1.32 14.80
CA LYS A 162 9.27 -0.91 15.29
C LYS A 162 9.38 0.60 15.44
N GLN A 163 9.00 1.36 14.43
CA GLN A 163 9.15 2.82 14.45
C GLN A 163 8.18 3.46 15.44
N ALA A 164 6.92 3.05 15.46
CA ALA A 164 5.92 3.55 16.41
C ALA A 164 6.42 3.39 17.85
N SER A 165 6.88 2.19 18.22
CA SER A 165 7.36 1.87 19.55
C SER A 165 8.64 2.65 19.91
N ALA A 166 9.62 2.68 19.00
CA ALA A 166 10.89 3.37 19.24
C ALA A 166 10.69 4.89 19.43
N TYR A 167 9.88 5.52 18.57
CA TYR A 167 9.61 6.94 18.69
C TYR A 167 8.70 7.29 19.87
N PHE A 168 7.82 6.39 20.29
CA PHE A 168 7.05 6.57 21.52
C PHE A 168 7.97 6.59 22.75
N VAL A 169 8.92 5.66 22.86
CA VAL A 169 9.92 5.66 23.97
C VAL A 169 10.78 6.92 23.94
N ARG A 170 11.23 7.35 22.74
CA ARG A 170 11.99 8.60 22.61
C ARG A 170 11.17 9.81 23.09
N PHE A 171 9.88 9.86 22.76
CA PHE A 171 8.98 10.89 23.28
C PHE A 171 8.87 10.87 24.80
N LEU A 172 8.73 9.70 25.42
CA LEU A 172 8.66 9.59 26.88
C LEU A 172 9.92 10.13 27.57
N LYS A 173 11.11 9.89 26.97
CA LYS A 173 12.40 10.34 27.49
C LYS A 173 12.63 11.85 27.27
N THR A 174 12.30 12.37 26.12
CA THR A 174 12.68 13.75 25.74
C THR A 174 11.53 14.76 25.84
N ARG A 175 10.28 14.27 26.00
CA ARG A 175 9.04 15.07 25.94
C ARG A 175 8.88 15.88 24.64
N ASP A 176 9.66 15.55 23.60
CA ASP A 176 9.62 16.19 22.30
C ASP A 176 8.38 15.71 21.51
N SER A 177 7.42 16.62 21.31
CA SER A 177 6.18 16.34 20.58
C SER A 177 6.42 15.90 19.13
N SER A 178 7.59 16.20 18.53
CA SER A 178 7.93 15.72 17.18
C SER A 178 8.06 14.20 17.16
N LYS A 179 8.61 13.60 18.21
CA LYS A 179 8.76 12.14 18.34
C LYS A 179 7.41 11.44 18.51
N LEU A 180 6.51 12.01 19.30
CA LEU A 180 5.14 11.51 19.42
C LEU A 180 4.43 11.54 18.06
N ARG A 181 4.62 12.62 17.30
CA ARG A 181 4.05 12.78 15.96
C ARG A 181 4.48 11.65 15.02
N ILE A 182 5.78 11.34 14.97
CA ILE A 182 6.31 10.25 14.16
C ILE A 182 5.71 8.90 14.61
N SER A 183 5.67 8.64 15.91
CA SER A 183 5.04 7.43 16.46
C SER A 183 3.59 7.28 16.02
N LEU A 184 2.77 8.35 16.15
CA LEU A 184 1.37 8.35 15.76
C LEU A 184 1.19 8.18 14.23
N SER A 185 2.11 8.73 13.41
CA SER A 185 2.08 8.52 11.96
C SER A 185 2.28 7.05 11.61
N HIS A 186 3.22 6.35 12.25
CA HIS A 186 3.39 4.92 12.04
C HIS A 186 2.24 4.09 12.59
N LEU A 187 1.64 4.48 13.71
CA LEU A 187 0.45 3.82 14.25
C LEU A 187 -0.74 3.97 13.30
N SER A 188 -0.93 5.14 12.68
CA SER A 188 -1.99 5.34 11.68
C SER A 188 -1.84 4.43 10.47
N MET A 189 -0.59 4.10 10.07
CA MET A 189 -0.34 3.12 9.01
C MET A 189 -0.86 1.72 9.39
N ILE A 190 -0.53 1.27 10.61
CA ILE A 190 -0.98 -0.03 11.12
C ILE A 190 -2.51 -0.09 11.17
N LEU A 191 -3.16 0.95 11.72
CA LEU A 191 -4.62 1.03 11.79
C LEU A 191 -5.27 1.04 10.40
N SER A 192 -4.68 1.77 9.44
CA SER A 192 -5.15 1.80 8.06
C SER A 192 -5.07 0.41 7.41
N PHE A 193 -3.96 -0.32 7.62
CA PHE A 193 -3.82 -1.70 7.12
C PHE A 193 -4.86 -2.63 7.72
N ILE A 194 -5.03 -2.61 9.05
CA ILE A 194 -6.03 -3.44 9.75
C ILE A 194 -7.44 -3.13 9.21
N THR A 195 -7.78 -1.85 9.03
CA THR A 195 -9.08 -1.43 8.50
C THR A 195 -9.32 -2.04 7.10
N GLY A 196 -8.34 -1.90 6.20
CA GLY A 196 -8.44 -2.45 4.85
C GLY A 196 -8.59 -3.97 4.85
N ALA A 197 -7.75 -4.68 5.61
CA ALA A 197 -7.79 -6.13 5.72
C ALA A 197 -9.12 -6.64 6.31
N THR A 198 -9.60 -5.99 7.38
CA THR A 198 -10.89 -6.35 8.01
C THR A 198 -12.04 -6.16 7.05
N LEU A 199 -12.09 -5.03 6.34
CA LEU A 199 -13.13 -4.78 5.32
C LEU A 199 -13.10 -5.81 4.20
N SER A 200 -11.92 -6.16 3.72
CA SER A 200 -11.76 -7.18 2.68
C SER A 200 -12.27 -8.55 3.11
N ILE A 201 -11.85 -9.01 4.29
CA ILE A 201 -12.26 -10.33 4.83
C ILE A 201 -13.75 -10.34 5.11
N PHE A 202 -14.30 -9.25 5.67
CA PHE A 202 -15.73 -9.15 5.94
C PHE A 202 -16.57 -9.19 4.66
N LEU A 203 -16.24 -8.34 3.69
CA LEU A 203 -16.97 -8.27 2.42
C LEU A 203 -16.77 -9.53 1.57
N GLY A 204 -15.62 -10.16 1.66
CA GLY A 204 -15.33 -11.42 0.98
C GLY A 204 -16.30 -12.53 1.33
N ARG A 205 -16.88 -12.52 2.54
CA ARG A 205 -17.91 -13.50 2.95
C ARG A 205 -19.21 -13.38 2.16
N PHE A 206 -19.53 -12.18 1.68
CA PHE A 206 -20.80 -11.90 0.98
C PHE A 206 -20.63 -11.79 -0.53
N PHE A 207 -19.51 -11.20 -0.98
CA PHE A 207 -19.31 -10.82 -2.38
C PHE A 207 -18.23 -11.65 -3.08
N LEU A 208 -17.54 -12.55 -2.35
CA LEU A 208 -16.45 -13.38 -2.88
C LEU A 208 -15.42 -12.52 -3.67
N GLY A 209 -15.01 -12.93 -4.87
CA GLY A 209 -14.05 -12.21 -5.70
C GLY A 209 -14.46 -10.79 -6.08
N LYS A 210 -15.77 -10.52 -6.16
CA LYS A 210 -16.28 -9.15 -6.44
C LYS A 210 -15.98 -8.16 -5.30
N ALA A 211 -15.67 -8.66 -4.10
CA ALA A 211 -15.27 -7.80 -2.99
C ALA A 211 -14.08 -6.88 -3.34
N ILE A 212 -13.22 -7.28 -4.28
CA ILE A 212 -12.06 -6.49 -4.72
C ILE A 212 -12.47 -5.11 -5.27
N TRP A 213 -13.69 -4.95 -5.79
CA TRP A 213 -14.17 -3.66 -6.30
C TRP A 213 -14.24 -2.57 -5.24
N LEU A 214 -14.33 -2.91 -3.94
CA LEU A 214 -14.20 -1.89 -2.91
C LEU A 214 -12.80 -1.25 -2.90
N SER A 215 -11.74 -2.02 -3.20
CA SER A 215 -10.40 -1.43 -3.35
C SER A 215 -10.33 -0.47 -4.55
N SER A 216 -11.12 -0.71 -5.60
CA SER A 216 -11.26 0.22 -6.73
C SER A 216 -11.89 1.55 -6.28
N VAL A 217 -12.88 1.51 -5.37
CA VAL A 217 -13.45 2.74 -4.79
C VAL A 217 -12.39 3.53 -4.02
N PHE A 218 -11.57 2.87 -3.18
CA PHE A 218 -10.46 3.53 -2.49
C PHE A 218 -9.44 4.13 -3.48
N LEU A 219 -9.15 3.43 -4.58
CA LEU A 219 -8.24 3.93 -5.62
C LEU A 219 -8.82 5.14 -6.36
N VAL A 220 -10.12 5.17 -6.67
CA VAL A 220 -10.79 6.34 -7.27
C VAL A 220 -10.69 7.54 -6.34
N ILE A 221 -11.00 7.37 -5.06
CA ILE A 221 -10.89 8.43 -4.06
C ILE A 221 -9.46 8.94 -3.97
N THR A 222 -8.49 8.01 -3.90
CA THR A 222 -7.06 8.33 -3.83
C THR A 222 -6.60 9.10 -5.05
N LEU A 223 -6.95 8.65 -6.25
CA LEU A 223 -6.59 9.28 -7.52
C LEU A 223 -7.18 10.68 -7.66
N TYR A 224 -8.44 10.87 -7.26
CA TYR A 224 -9.09 12.17 -7.25
C TYR A 224 -8.39 13.17 -6.34
N PHE A 225 -8.17 12.81 -5.07
CA PHE A 225 -7.49 13.68 -4.11
C PHE A 225 -6.03 13.92 -4.45
N PHE A 226 -5.33 12.91 -4.98
CA PHE A 226 -3.95 13.05 -5.45
C PHE A 226 -3.86 14.03 -6.61
N SER A 227 -4.73 13.89 -7.62
CA SER A 227 -4.77 14.78 -8.79
C SER A 227 -5.11 16.23 -8.41
N LYS A 228 -6.08 16.43 -7.52
CA LYS A 228 -6.42 17.75 -6.95
C LYS A 228 -5.25 18.36 -6.19
N SER A 229 -4.59 17.56 -5.38
CA SER A 229 -3.40 17.95 -4.60
C SER A 229 -2.24 18.36 -5.49
N LEU A 230 -2.01 17.62 -6.58
CA LEU A 230 -0.97 17.90 -7.56
C LEU A 230 -1.25 19.22 -8.31
N LYS A 231 -2.51 19.45 -8.73
CA LYS A 231 -2.92 20.71 -9.37
C LYS A 231 -2.64 21.91 -8.46
N ASN A 232 -3.03 21.81 -7.20
CA ASN A 232 -2.82 22.88 -6.21
C ASN A 232 -1.33 23.12 -5.91
N TYR A 233 -0.52 22.06 -5.86
CA TYR A 233 0.92 22.16 -5.64
C TYR A 233 1.63 22.85 -6.81
N LYS A 234 1.30 22.46 -8.05
CA LYS A 234 1.83 23.13 -9.27
C LYS A 234 1.45 24.61 -9.33
N ALA A 235 0.19 24.96 -9.06
CA ALA A 235 -0.27 26.35 -9.07
C ALA A 235 0.44 27.26 -8.05
N ARG A 236 0.91 26.69 -6.92
CA ARG A 236 1.69 27.46 -5.91
C ARG A 236 3.15 27.64 -6.28
N LYS A 237 3.77 26.68 -6.97
CA LYS A 237 5.16 26.81 -7.40
C LYS A 237 5.35 27.78 -8.57
N LEU A 238 4.26 28.16 -9.23
CA LEU A 238 4.25 29.14 -10.34
C LEU A 238 3.99 30.58 -9.86
N LYS A 239 3.67 30.77 -8.58
CA LYS A 239 3.58 32.07 -7.90
C LYS A 239 4.85 32.37 -7.11
#